data_4a05ac88eaa53c6cbcd0228084607ed7
#
_entry.id   4a05ac88eaa53c6cbcd0228084607ed7
#
_cell.length_a   1.000
_cell.length_b   1.000
_cell.length_c   1.000
_cell.angle_alpha   90.00
_cell.angle_beta   90.00
_cell.angle_gamma   90.00
#
_symmetry.space_group_name_H-M   'P 1'
#
loop_
_entity.id
_entity.type
_entity.pdbx_description
1 polymer ?
#
loop_
_entity_poly.entity_id
_entity_poly.type
_entity_poly.pdbx_seq_one_letter_code
_entity_poly.pdbx_strand_id
1 'polypeptide(L)'
;RLRYTTSLGIIGGDDAATLTITVEKLKPEHLMEELGFDEEARIWAGALYEILEESDALNEYADYFKPYRPDYGGDSGYDGEYEHGDSYGTGIDISRFVSPGTKNNVDLAAYAIQAWENNWGYVWGTFGNVLTESLLEYKIRQYPDGVGNYEDFIRANWLNRRTTDCVGLIKGYGWLDTESLSIQYGTNGMPDYGANQMYQSAVNAGADHGSMSAMPEIVGLAVWKEGHIGVYIGGGYVIEAASTTKGVIKTQVEGRGWQGWCKIPYIDYLEEE
;
A
#
# COMPACT_ATOMS: atom_id res chain seq x y z
N ARG A 1 9.06 3.07 -27.00
CA ARG A 1 10.38 3.70 -26.84
C ARG A 1 10.15 5.18 -26.59
N LEU A 2 10.47 5.64 -25.40
CA LEU A 2 10.48 7.06 -25.06
C LEU A 2 11.92 7.54 -25.07
N ARG A 3 12.27 8.44 -25.95
CA ARG A 3 13.55 9.15 -25.93
C ARG A 3 13.25 10.60 -25.56
N TYR A 4 13.71 11.03 -24.41
CA TYR A 4 13.69 12.43 -24.05
C TYR A 4 14.93 13.09 -24.64
N THR A 5 14.74 14.06 -25.52
CA THR A 5 15.80 14.96 -25.91
C THR A 5 15.43 16.33 -25.36
N THR A 6 16.11 16.76 -24.31
CA THR A 6 16.03 18.13 -23.83
C THR A 6 17.04 18.96 -24.62
N SER A 7 16.58 19.90 -25.40
CA SER A 7 17.44 20.93 -25.99
C SER A 7 17.13 22.26 -25.29
N LEU A 8 18.12 22.82 -24.60
CA LEU A 8 18.05 24.17 -24.08
C LEU A 8 18.52 25.10 -25.21
N GLY A 9 17.59 25.73 -25.93
CA GLY A 9 17.90 26.73 -26.92
C GLY A 9 17.83 28.12 -26.29
N ILE A 10 18.98 28.80 -26.14
CA ILE A 10 19.01 30.25 -25.84
C ILE A 10 18.91 30.96 -27.19
N ILE A 11 17.75 31.47 -27.52
CA ILE A 11 17.59 32.42 -28.62
C ILE A 11 17.66 33.82 -27.98
N GLY A 12 18.68 34.56 -28.38
CA GLY A 12 19.07 35.84 -27.81
C GLY A 12 17.97 36.90 -27.83
N GLY A 13 17.88 37.62 -26.71
CA GLY A 13 17.10 38.84 -26.51
C GLY A 13 15.87 38.59 -25.62
N ASP A 14 15.99 39.00 -24.35
CA ASP A 14 14.99 38.97 -23.29
C ASP A 14 14.62 37.57 -22.74
N ASP A 15 15.38 37.10 -21.78
CA ASP A 15 15.09 36.20 -20.63
C ASP A 15 14.00 35.10 -20.75
N ALA A 16 13.75 34.52 -21.91
CA ALA A 16 12.88 33.35 -22.01
C ALA A 16 13.68 32.11 -22.47
N ALA A 17 14.01 31.25 -21.55
CA ALA A 17 14.50 29.91 -21.87
C ALA A 17 13.32 29.05 -22.29
N THR A 18 13.26 28.62 -23.55
CA THR A 18 12.26 27.66 -24.01
C THR A 18 12.82 26.24 -23.88
N LEU A 19 12.22 25.46 -23.00
CA LEU A 19 12.50 24.02 -22.88
C LEU A 19 11.61 23.28 -23.88
N THR A 20 12.19 22.72 -24.94
CA THR A 20 11.44 21.83 -25.85
C THR A 20 11.75 20.39 -25.46
N ILE A 21 10.73 19.66 -24.99
CA ILE A 21 10.81 18.23 -24.70
C ILE A 21 10.20 17.50 -25.89
N THR A 22 11.03 16.77 -26.64
CA THR A 22 10.53 15.88 -27.70
C THR A 22 10.46 14.47 -27.14
N VAL A 23 9.26 13.90 -27.12
CA VAL A 23 9.02 12.54 -26.64
C VAL A 23 8.87 11.62 -27.84
N GLU A 24 9.84 10.73 -28.05
CA GLU A 24 9.72 9.64 -29.04
C GLU A 24 9.27 8.37 -28.32
N LYS A 25 8.23 7.72 -28.85
CA LYS A 25 7.72 6.47 -28.31
C LYS A 25 8.71 5.33 -28.55
N LEU A 26 9.42 4.92 -27.50
CA LEU A 26 10.35 3.80 -27.52
C LEU A 26 9.65 2.57 -26.89
N LYS A 27 9.87 1.35 -27.41
CA LYS A 27 9.37 0.14 -26.77
C LYS A 27 10.04 -0.03 -25.40
N PRO A 28 9.29 -0.17 -24.29
CA PRO A 28 9.82 -0.20 -22.93
C PRO A 28 10.92 -1.25 -22.73
N GLU A 29 10.75 -2.41 -23.34
CA GLU A 29 11.65 -3.54 -23.19
C GLU A 29 13.10 -3.22 -23.60
N HIS A 30 13.29 -2.45 -24.65
CA HIS A 30 14.62 -2.07 -25.13
C HIS A 30 15.31 -1.06 -24.20
N LEU A 31 14.53 -0.16 -23.56
CA LEU A 31 15.08 0.79 -22.60
C LEU A 31 15.53 0.10 -21.32
N MET A 32 14.76 -0.85 -20.83
CA MET A 32 15.06 -1.63 -19.65
C MET A 32 16.30 -2.52 -19.85
N GLU A 33 16.48 -3.04 -21.06
CA GLU A 33 17.64 -3.87 -21.42
C GLU A 33 18.91 -3.03 -21.56
N GLU A 34 18.84 -1.86 -22.24
CA GLU A 34 19.97 -0.92 -22.40
C GLU A 34 20.44 -0.32 -21.06
N LEU A 35 19.54 -0.13 -20.09
CA LEU A 35 19.86 0.46 -18.79
C LEU A 35 20.22 -0.59 -17.73
N GLY A 36 20.18 -1.88 -18.06
CA GLY A 36 20.55 -2.97 -17.13
C GLY A 36 19.67 -3.03 -15.89
N PHE A 37 18.40 -2.65 -16.04
CA PHE A 37 17.46 -2.66 -14.93
C PHE A 37 17.24 -4.07 -14.39
N ASP A 38 17.34 -4.20 -13.06
CA ASP A 38 16.86 -5.38 -12.36
C ASP A 38 15.32 -5.47 -12.38
N GLU A 39 14.76 -6.53 -11.83
CA GLU A 39 13.32 -6.79 -11.85
C GLU A 39 12.50 -5.66 -11.21
N GLU A 40 13.02 -5.06 -10.15
CA GLU A 40 12.36 -3.97 -9.43
C GLU A 40 12.41 -2.67 -10.24
N ALA A 41 13.58 -2.34 -10.81
CA ALA A 41 13.74 -1.18 -11.69
C ALA A 41 12.90 -1.30 -12.98
N ARG A 42 12.65 -2.52 -13.49
CA ARG A 42 11.75 -2.78 -14.61
C ARG A 42 10.29 -2.47 -14.28
N ILE A 43 9.85 -2.83 -13.08
CA ILE A 43 8.50 -2.51 -12.60
C ILE A 43 8.30 -1.00 -12.51
N TRP A 44 9.27 -0.28 -11.93
CA TRP A 44 9.25 1.18 -11.83
C TRP A 44 9.30 1.87 -13.20
N ALA A 45 10.14 1.38 -14.12
CA ALA A 45 10.22 1.93 -15.46
C ALA A 45 8.93 1.68 -16.27
N GLY A 46 8.27 0.54 -16.06
CA GLY A 46 6.95 0.24 -16.64
C GLY A 46 5.89 1.22 -16.15
N ALA A 47 5.82 1.44 -14.83
CA ALA A 47 4.87 2.38 -14.22
C ALA A 47 5.10 3.83 -14.71
N LEU A 48 6.37 4.25 -14.81
CA LEU A 48 6.73 5.57 -15.33
C LEU A 48 6.34 5.73 -16.81
N TYR A 49 6.50 4.67 -17.58
CA TYR A 49 6.11 4.63 -18.99
C TYR A 49 4.60 4.80 -19.16
N GLU A 50 3.80 4.09 -18.39
CA GLU A 50 2.34 4.18 -18.41
C GLU A 50 1.86 5.57 -18.01
N ILE A 51 2.40 6.15 -16.94
CA ILE A 51 2.08 7.52 -16.52
C ILE A 51 2.40 8.54 -17.62
N LEU A 52 3.50 8.36 -18.34
CA LEU A 52 3.92 9.27 -19.40
C LEU A 52 3.16 9.05 -20.73
N GLU A 53 2.70 7.82 -20.99
CA GLU A 53 1.85 7.51 -22.13
C GLU A 53 0.43 8.05 -21.97
N GLU A 54 -0.03 8.17 -20.71
CA GLU A 54 -1.37 8.62 -20.33
C GLU A 54 -1.44 10.12 -19.96
N SER A 55 -0.31 10.83 -19.97
CA SER A 55 -0.25 12.22 -19.48
C SER A 55 -1.18 13.22 -20.21
N ASP A 56 -1.58 12.95 -21.43
CA ASP A 56 -2.64 13.72 -22.14
C ASP A 56 -4.06 13.32 -21.68
N ALA A 57 -4.21 12.21 -21.01
CA ALA A 57 -5.49 11.69 -20.56
C ALA A 57 -5.85 12.08 -19.12
N LEU A 58 -4.90 12.58 -18.32
CA LEU A 58 -5.12 12.91 -16.90
C LEU A 58 -6.26 13.95 -16.68
N ASN A 59 -6.56 14.80 -17.64
CA ASN A 59 -7.68 15.75 -17.55
C ASN A 59 -9.03 15.14 -17.97
N GLU A 60 -9.05 14.11 -18.80
CA GLU A 60 -10.26 13.36 -19.18
C GLU A 60 -10.61 12.26 -18.18
N TYR A 61 -9.62 11.70 -17.49
CA TYR A 61 -9.81 10.58 -16.57
C TYR A 61 -10.29 10.98 -15.18
N ALA A 62 -10.19 12.24 -14.77
CA ALA A 62 -10.69 12.72 -13.48
C ALA A 62 -12.20 12.40 -13.26
N ASP A 63 -12.99 12.37 -14.35
CA ASP A 63 -14.42 12.01 -14.30
C ASP A 63 -14.67 10.48 -14.36
N TYR A 64 -13.69 9.69 -14.82
CA TYR A 64 -13.77 8.22 -14.85
C TYR A 64 -13.40 7.56 -13.53
N PHE A 65 -12.72 8.27 -12.63
CA PHE A 65 -12.35 7.76 -11.31
C PHE A 65 -13.47 7.82 -10.26
N LYS A 66 -14.72 7.99 -10.68
CA LYS A 66 -15.84 7.64 -9.80
C LYS A 66 -15.88 6.13 -9.66
N PRO A 67 -15.67 5.59 -8.44
CA PRO A 67 -15.62 4.15 -8.26
C PRO A 67 -16.94 3.55 -8.68
N TYR A 68 -16.94 2.81 -9.81
CA TYR A 68 -18.00 1.86 -10.08
C TYR A 68 -17.91 0.79 -8.99
N ARG A 69 -18.88 0.78 -8.09
CA ARG A 69 -19.08 -0.31 -7.15
C ARG A 69 -20.20 -1.19 -7.69
N PRO A 70 -19.89 -2.26 -8.46
CA PRO A 70 -20.89 -3.29 -8.70
C PRO A 70 -21.19 -3.92 -7.33
N ASP A 71 -22.47 -4.11 -7.06
CA ASP A 71 -22.96 -4.88 -5.91
C ASP A 71 -22.60 -6.36 -6.14
N TYR A 72 -21.34 -6.69 -5.91
CA TYR A 72 -20.91 -8.07 -5.88
C TYR A 72 -21.26 -8.64 -4.50
N GLY A 73 -22.44 -9.24 -4.42
CA GLY A 73 -22.89 -10.06 -3.30
C GLY A 73 -22.00 -11.28 -3.09
N GLY A 74 -20.73 -11.05 -2.80
CA GLY A 74 -19.73 -12.04 -2.42
C GLY A 74 -19.57 -12.07 -0.93
N ASP A 75 -20.33 -12.96 -0.33
CA ASP A 75 -20.28 -13.29 1.10
C ASP A 75 -18.87 -13.63 1.55
N SER A 76 -18.26 -12.75 2.37
CA SER A 76 -17.04 -13.06 3.14
C SER A 76 -17.36 -13.47 4.57
N GLY A 77 -18.61 -13.85 4.87
CA GLY A 77 -19.02 -14.38 6.17
C GLY A 77 -18.87 -13.43 7.37
N TYR A 78 -18.72 -12.13 7.12
CA TYR A 78 -18.66 -11.11 8.18
C TYR A 78 -19.78 -10.09 7.95
N ASP A 79 -20.83 -10.19 8.77
CA ASP A 79 -21.98 -9.29 8.77
C ASP A 79 -21.81 -8.07 9.68
N GLY A 80 -20.60 -7.87 10.25
CA GLY A 80 -20.28 -6.74 11.12
C GLY A 80 -20.17 -5.42 10.34
N GLU A 81 -20.46 -4.32 11.03
CA GLU A 81 -20.27 -2.98 10.46
C GLU A 81 -18.78 -2.70 10.19
N TYR A 82 -18.49 -2.13 9.04
CA TYR A 82 -17.18 -1.63 8.68
C TYR A 82 -17.33 -0.32 7.90
N GLU A 83 -16.30 0.49 7.96
CA GLU A 83 -16.27 1.79 7.30
C GLU A 83 -15.21 1.82 6.21
N HIS A 84 -15.53 2.47 5.10
CA HIS A 84 -14.58 2.86 4.05
C HIS A 84 -14.15 4.31 4.22
N GLY A 85 -12.96 4.64 3.74
CA GLY A 85 -12.51 6.02 3.63
C GLY A 85 -13.19 6.77 2.47
N ASP A 86 -13.13 8.09 2.52
CA ASP A 86 -13.78 8.98 1.56
C ASP A 86 -12.82 9.53 0.48
N SER A 87 -11.52 9.24 0.58
CA SER A 87 -10.47 9.71 -0.32
C SER A 87 -9.88 8.58 -1.16
N TYR A 88 -9.18 8.93 -2.24
CA TYR A 88 -8.50 8.00 -3.16
C TYR A 88 -7.06 8.42 -3.46
N GLY A 89 -6.45 9.20 -2.57
CA GLY A 89 -5.06 9.66 -2.72
C GLY A 89 -4.05 8.51 -2.79
N THR A 90 -3.08 8.60 -3.69
CA THR A 90 -1.97 7.65 -3.81
C THR A 90 -0.69 8.15 -3.12
N GLY A 91 -0.64 9.41 -2.69
CA GLY A 91 0.46 9.95 -1.90
C GLY A 91 0.57 9.29 -0.53
N ILE A 92 1.76 9.28 0.06
CA ILE A 92 1.96 8.98 1.48
C ILE A 92 2.16 10.31 2.19
N ASP A 93 1.29 10.58 3.19
CA ASP A 93 1.35 11.78 4.02
C ASP A 93 1.85 11.39 5.41
N ILE A 94 2.97 11.97 5.82
CA ILE A 94 3.58 11.77 7.13
C ILE A 94 3.35 12.95 8.08
N SER A 95 2.49 13.89 7.73
CA SER A 95 2.21 15.09 8.56
C SER A 95 1.62 14.75 9.93
N ARG A 96 1.02 13.55 10.04
CA ARG A 96 0.45 13.02 11.30
C ARG A 96 1.41 12.10 12.06
N PHE A 97 2.62 11.88 11.56
CA PHE A 97 3.61 11.08 12.26
C PHE A 97 4.22 11.89 13.39
N VAL A 98 4.33 11.28 14.55
CA VAL A 98 4.92 11.90 15.76
C VAL A 98 6.44 11.80 15.76
N SER A 99 7.01 10.76 15.13
CA SER A 99 8.47 10.54 15.05
C SER A 99 8.86 9.87 13.72
N PRO A 100 8.79 10.60 12.58
CA PRO A 100 9.00 10.02 11.25
C PRO A 100 10.38 9.38 11.03
N GLY A 101 11.39 9.78 11.83
CA GLY A 101 12.74 9.21 11.77
C GLY A 101 12.89 7.84 12.41
N THR A 102 11.88 7.34 13.11
CA THR A 102 11.85 6.03 13.74
C THR A 102 10.68 5.19 13.22
N LYS A 103 10.69 3.89 13.48
CA LYS A 103 9.52 3.04 13.29
C LYS A 103 8.86 2.82 14.65
N ASN A 104 7.65 3.31 14.82
CA ASN A 104 6.97 3.26 16.10
C ASN A 104 5.47 2.94 15.93
N ASN A 105 4.84 2.57 17.03
CA ASN A 105 3.44 2.13 17.07
C ASN A 105 2.44 3.24 16.71
N VAL A 106 2.71 4.49 17.11
CA VAL A 106 1.80 5.63 16.86
C VAL A 106 1.79 5.96 15.37
N ASP A 107 2.96 6.03 14.75
CA ASP A 107 3.08 6.30 13.32
C ASP A 107 2.58 5.11 12.47
N LEU A 108 2.69 3.85 12.96
CA LEU A 108 2.04 2.70 12.33
C LEU A 108 0.52 2.86 12.31
N ALA A 109 -0.07 3.28 13.43
CA ALA A 109 -1.51 3.53 13.50
C ALA A 109 -1.92 4.67 12.54
N ALA A 110 -1.16 5.77 12.50
CA ALA A 110 -1.39 6.88 11.57
C ALA A 110 -1.30 6.44 10.09
N TYR A 111 -0.32 5.59 9.75
CA TYR A 111 -0.17 5.01 8.41
C TYR A 111 -1.35 4.10 8.05
N ALA A 112 -1.80 3.26 8.97
CA ALA A 112 -2.96 2.41 8.75
C ALA A 112 -4.24 3.23 8.56
N ILE A 113 -4.44 4.27 9.38
CA ILE A 113 -5.57 5.21 9.24
C ILE A 113 -5.55 5.87 7.87
N GLN A 114 -4.39 6.36 7.41
CA GLN A 114 -4.26 6.94 6.07
C GLN A 114 -4.61 5.94 4.96
N ALA A 115 -4.19 4.68 5.09
CA ALA A 115 -4.52 3.64 4.13
C ALA A 115 -6.04 3.42 4.04
N TRP A 116 -6.74 3.45 5.17
CA TRP A 116 -8.19 3.40 5.23
C TRP A 116 -8.84 4.65 4.65
N GLU A 117 -8.43 5.85 5.09
CA GLU A 117 -8.98 7.14 4.60
C GLU A 117 -8.84 7.29 3.08
N ASN A 118 -7.73 6.80 2.50
CA ASN A 118 -7.46 6.81 1.07
C ASN A 118 -8.00 5.56 0.35
N ASN A 119 -8.79 4.73 1.03
CA ASN A 119 -9.51 3.61 0.45
C ASN A 119 -8.60 2.67 -0.37
N TRP A 120 -7.45 2.28 0.24
CA TRP A 120 -6.51 1.38 -0.41
C TRP A 120 -7.15 0.04 -0.71
N GLY A 121 -6.82 -0.53 -1.87
CA GLY A 121 -7.29 -1.83 -2.28
C GLY A 121 -6.59 -2.99 -1.58
N TYR A 122 -7.14 -4.18 -1.77
CA TYR A 122 -6.49 -5.42 -1.36
C TYR A 122 -6.04 -6.20 -2.58
N VAL A 123 -4.74 -6.47 -2.65
CA VAL A 123 -4.14 -7.42 -3.59
C VAL A 123 -3.10 -8.24 -2.84
N TRP A 124 -3.22 -9.56 -2.89
CA TRP A 124 -2.31 -10.46 -2.18
C TRP A 124 -0.85 -10.23 -2.61
N GLY A 125 0.03 -10.10 -1.61
CA GLY A 125 1.46 -9.88 -1.80
C GLY A 125 1.84 -8.43 -2.12
N THR A 126 0.92 -7.46 -1.99
CA THR A 126 1.24 -6.03 -2.02
C THR A 126 1.37 -5.46 -0.61
N PHE A 127 2.06 -4.34 -0.48
CA PHE A 127 2.43 -3.75 0.82
C PHE A 127 2.36 -2.22 0.83
N GLY A 128 1.39 -1.67 0.14
CA GLY A 128 1.21 -0.22 -0.05
C GLY A 128 1.68 0.28 -1.41
N ASN A 129 1.95 -0.62 -2.36
CA ASN A 129 2.31 -0.27 -3.73
C ASN A 129 1.14 0.42 -4.44
N VAL A 130 1.44 1.35 -5.34
CA VAL A 130 0.48 1.75 -6.36
C VAL A 130 0.36 0.57 -7.35
N LEU A 131 -0.85 0.07 -7.55
CA LEU A 131 -1.10 -1.09 -8.40
C LEU A 131 -1.10 -0.67 -9.86
N THR A 132 0.03 -0.87 -10.53
CA THR A 132 0.13 -0.71 -11.98
C THR A 132 -0.34 -1.97 -12.69
N GLU A 133 -0.59 -1.87 -13.99
CA GLU A 133 -0.91 -3.01 -14.85
C GLU A 133 0.17 -4.09 -14.76
N SER A 134 1.44 -3.70 -14.87
CA SER A 134 2.58 -4.61 -14.80
C SER A 134 2.67 -5.33 -13.45
N LEU A 135 2.42 -4.60 -12.35
CA LEU A 135 2.40 -5.19 -11.01
C LEU A 135 1.22 -6.17 -10.86
N LEU A 136 0.04 -5.81 -11.37
CA LEU A 136 -1.12 -6.69 -11.35
C LEU A 136 -0.84 -7.99 -12.12
N GLU A 137 -0.34 -7.91 -13.34
CA GLU A 137 0.02 -9.08 -14.12
C GLU A 137 1.08 -9.95 -13.44
N TYR A 138 2.07 -9.32 -12.79
CA TYR A 138 3.04 -10.05 -11.98
C TYR A 138 2.36 -10.80 -10.83
N LYS A 139 1.44 -10.15 -10.10
CA LYS A 139 0.71 -10.76 -8.99
C LYS A 139 -0.26 -11.85 -9.44
N ILE A 140 -0.89 -11.72 -10.59
CA ILE A 140 -1.71 -12.77 -11.21
C ILE A 140 -0.87 -14.03 -11.46
N ARG A 141 0.33 -13.87 -12.03
CA ARG A 141 1.24 -15.01 -12.26
C ARG A 141 1.75 -15.62 -10.96
N GLN A 142 2.00 -14.80 -9.96
CA GLN A 142 2.52 -15.23 -8.65
C GLN A 142 1.44 -15.93 -7.81
N TYR A 143 0.19 -15.47 -7.90
CA TYR A 143 -0.94 -15.92 -7.10
C TYR A 143 -2.20 -16.13 -7.95
N PRO A 144 -2.20 -17.12 -8.85
CA PRO A 144 -3.30 -17.32 -9.80
C PRO A 144 -4.65 -17.51 -9.10
N ASP A 145 -4.71 -18.22 -7.99
CA ASP A 145 -5.95 -18.45 -7.24
C ASP A 145 -6.35 -17.24 -6.38
N GLY A 146 -5.39 -16.56 -5.77
CA GLY A 146 -5.63 -15.46 -4.83
C GLY A 146 -5.76 -14.08 -5.49
N VAL A 147 -5.23 -13.92 -6.70
CA VAL A 147 -5.27 -12.66 -7.47
C VAL A 147 -5.93 -12.91 -8.84
N GLY A 148 -5.50 -13.95 -9.57
CA GLY A 148 -6.00 -14.21 -10.92
C GLY A 148 -7.49 -14.43 -10.97
N ASN A 149 -8.07 -15.17 -10.02
CA ASN A 149 -9.53 -15.39 -9.95
C ASN A 149 -10.33 -14.10 -9.68
N TYR A 150 -9.67 -13.01 -9.28
CA TYR A 150 -10.28 -11.72 -8.99
C TYR A 150 -9.81 -10.63 -9.97
N GLU A 151 -9.16 -11.00 -11.07
CA GLU A 151 -8.54 -10.05 -12.00
C GLU A 151 -9.50 -8.94 -12.43
N ASP A 152 -10.68 -9.28 -12.93
CA ASP A 152 -11.67 -8.30 -13.41
C ASP A 152 -12.10 -7.33 -12.30
N PHE A 153 -12.30 -7.85 -11.09
CA PHE A 153 -12.65 -7.01 -9.95
C PHE A 153 -11.51 -6.07 -9.58
N ILE A 154 -10.27 -6.58 -9.53
CA ILE A 154 -9.09 -5.81 -9.18
C ILE A 154 -8.85 -4.71 -10.21
N ARG A 155 -8.95 -5.01 -11.50
CA ARG A 155 -8.83 -4.03 -12.58
C ARG A 155 -9.86 -2.91 -12.46
N ALA A 156 -11.10 -3.26 -12.19
CA ALA A 156 -12.20 -2.30 -12.08
C ALA A 156 -12.12 -1.41 -10.83
N ASN A 157 -11.52 -1.90 -9.73
CA ASN A 157 -11.62 -1.22 -8.44
C ASN A 157 -10.29 -0.76 -7.86
N TRP A 158 -9.18 -1.46 -8.13
CA TRP A 158 -7.91 -1.22 -7.46
C TRP A 158 -6.77 -0.77 -8.37
N LEU A 159 -6.91 -0.86 -9.70
CA LEU A 159 -5.88 -0.39 -10.61
C LEU A 159 -5.60 1.11 -10.39
N ASN A 160 -4.34 1.50 -10.46
CA ASN A 160 -3.84 2.85 -10.19
C ASN A 160 -4.08 3.38 -8.77
N ARG A 161 -4.48 2.51 -7.83
CA ARG A 161 -4.60 2.84 -6.40
C ARG A 161 -3.52 2.15 -5.61
N ARG A 162 -3.26 2.63 -4.40
CA ARG A 162 -2.44 1.85 -3.48
C ARG A 162 -3.17 0.59 -3.04
N THR A 163 -2.42 -0.49 -2.96
CA THR A 163 -2.93 -1.80 -2.53
C THR A 163 -2.01 -2.42 -1.50
N THR A 164 -2.59 -3.21 -0.61
CA THR A 164 -1.86 -3.96 0.40
C THR A 164 -2.60 -5.26 0.72
N ASP A 165 -1.90 -6.28 1.18
CA ASP A 165 -2.55 -7.39 1.88
C ASP A 165 -2.57 -7.13 3.39
N CYS A 166 -3.11 -8.07 4.18
CA CYS A 166 -3.32 -7.86 5.60
C CYS A 166 -2.01 -7.55 6.36
N VAL A 167 -0.95 -8.32 6.13
CA VAL A 167 0.35 -8.10 6.76
C VAL A 167 1.18 -7.06 5.99
N GLY A 168 0.91 -6.87 4.72
CA GLY A 168 1.50 -5.83 3.89
C GLY A 168 1.26 -4.43 4.43
N LEU A 169 0.13 -4.19 5.08
CA LEU A 169 -0.16 -2.94 5.76
C LEU A 169 0.89 -2.62 6.84
N ILE A 170 1.30 -3.61 7.62
CA ILE A 170 2.34 -3.47 8.65
C ILE A 170 3.73 -3.39 8.02
N LYS A 171 4.03 -4.29 7.08
CA LYS A 171 5.33 -4.32 6.40
C LYS A 171 5.59 -3.05 5.59
N GLY A 172 4.57 -2.55 4.90
CA GLY A 172 4.67 -1.31 4.13
C GLY A 172 5.06 -0.11 4.99
N TYR A 173 4.52 0.00 6.19
CA TYR A 173 4.99 0.99 7.16
C TYR A 173 6.44 0.74 7.58
N GLY A 174 6.79 -0.50 7.90
CA GLY A 174 8.16 -0.86 8.28
C GLY A 174 9.19 -0.52 7.19
N TRP A 175 8.82 -0.71 5.94
CA TRP A 175 9.66 -0.45 4.76
C TRP A 175 9.54 0.98 4.22
N LEU A 176 8.70 1.83 4.81
CA LEU A 176 8.55 3.22 4.37
C LEU A 176 9.81 4.02 4.65
N ASP A 177 10.37 4.60 3.62
CA ASP A 177 11.36 5.67 3.73
C ASP A 177 10.60 7.01 3.82
N THR A 178 10.72 7.66 4.97
CA THR A 178 10.01 8.91 5.26
C THR A 178 10.64 10.15 4.63
N GLU A 179 11.85 10.04 4.10
CA GLU A 179 12.50 11.14 3.35
C GLU A 179 12.02 11.16 1.90
N SER A 180 12.03 10.01 1.23
CA SER A 180 11.58 9.88 -0.16
C SER A 180 10.08 9.59 -0.30
N LEU A 181 9.37 9.31 0.78
CA LEU A 181 7.97 8.86 0.83
C LEU A 181 7.71 7.62 -0.03
N SER A 182 8.71 6.76 -0.15
CA SER A 182 8.67 5.52 -0.90
C SER A 182 8.77 4.30 0.00
N ILE A 183 8.14 3.19 -0.40
CA ILE A 183 8.21 1.93 0.34
C ILE A 183 9.36 1.10 -0.25
N GLN A 184 10.41 0.92 0.53
CA GLN A 184 11.64 0.22 0.13
C GLN A 184 11.62 -1.19 0.72
N TYR A 185 11.27 -2.16 -0.10
CA TYR A 185 11.17 -3.57 0.29
C TYR A 185 12.39 -4.08 1.06
N GLY A 186 12.15 -4.75 2.19
CA GLY A 186 13.20 -5.41 2.97
C GLY A 186 14.08 -4.49 3.81
N THR A 187 13.72 -3.22 3.97
CA THR A 187 14.49 -2.24 4.77
C THR A 187 14.07 -2.20 6.24
N ASN A 188 14.80 -1.40 7.04
CA ASN A 188 14.52 -1.09 8.45
C ASN A 188 14.35 -2.33 9.36
N GLY A 189 14.94 -3.46 8.99
CA GLY A 189 14.86 -4.70 9.78
C GLY A 189 13.47 -5.37 9.81
N MET A 190 12.49 -4.83 9.09
CA MET A 190 11.16 -5.43 8.98
C MET A 190 11.23 -6.66 8.04
N PRO A 191 10.91 -7.88 8.52
CA PRO A 191 10.98 -9.08 7.69
C PRO A 191 9.76 -9.21 6.76
N ASP A 192 9.94 -9.95 5.66
CA ASP A 192 8.83 -10.32 4.77
C ASP A 192 8.10 -11.56 5.28
N TYR A 193 7.31 -11.38 6.32
CA TYR A 193 6.52 -12.44 6.94
C TYR A 193 5.05 -12.39 6.49
N GLY A 194 4.40 -13.57 6.51
CA GLY A 194 2.95 -13.68 6.49
C GLY A 194 2.33 -13.35 7.85
N ALA A 195 1.00 -13.23 7.92
CA ALA A 195 0.28 -12.85 9.14
C ALA A 195 0.60 -13.75 10.35
N ASN A 196 0.59 -15.07 10.16
CA ASN A 196 0.91 -16.03 11.22
C ASN A 196 2.36 -15.94 11.65
N GLN A 197 3.28 -15.75 10.70
CA GLN A 197 4.70 -15.61 11.00
C GLN A 197 4.99 -14.30 11.75
N MET A 198 4.32 -13.21 11.40
CA MET A 198 4.45 -11.93 12.09
C MET A 198 4.04 -12.06 13.57
N TYR A 199 2.88 -12.66 13.84
CA TYR A 199 2.43 -12.93 15.20
C TYR A 199 3.39 -13.87 15.94
N GLN A 200 3.77 -15.00 15.32
CA GLN A 200 4.68 -15.96 15.94
C GLN A 200 6.07 -15.37 16.22
N SER A 201 6.53 -14.44 15.38
CA SER A 201 7.83 -13.77 15.61
C SER A 201 7.79 -12.90 16.87
N ALA A 202 6.65 -12.26 17.17
CA ALA A 202 6.47 -11.51 18.41
C ALA A 202 6.52 -12.44 19.64
N VAL A 203 5.82 -13.57 19.57
CA VAL A 203 5.84 -14.59 20.64
C VAL A 203 7.28 -15.11 20.86
N ASN A 204 7.98 -15.45 19.78
CA ASN A 204 9.35 -16.00 19.85
C ASN A 204 10.37 -14.96 20.35
N ALA A 205 10.17 -13.69 20.04
CA ALA A 205 11.02 -12.59 20.52
C ALA A 205 10.73 -12.21 21.98
N GLY A 206 9.68 -12.76 22.59
CA GLY A 206 9.24 -12.38 23.95
C GLY A 206 8.63 -10.98 24.02
N ALA A 207 8.15 -10.46 22.89
CA ALA A 207 7.39 -9.21 22.87
C ALA A 207 6.05 -9.39 23.59
N ASP A 208 5.49 -8.31 24.12
CA ASP A 208 4.19 -8.37 24.78
C ASP A 208 3.13 -8.89 23.82
N HIS A 209 2.40 -9.91 24.25
CA HIS A 209 1.32 -10.53 23.50
C HIS A 209 0.31 -11.20 24.41
N GLY A 210 -0.88 -11.50 23.91
CA GLY A 210 -1.88 -12.17 24.72
C GLY A 210 -3.20 -12.43 24.00
N SER A 211 -4.17 -12.92 24.76
CA SER A 211 -5.55 -13.09 24.31
C SER A 211 -6.26 -11.75 24.22
N MET A 212 -7.29 -11.64 23.39
CA MET A 212 -8.05 -10.40 23.20
C MET A 212 -8.65 -9.85 24.48
N SER A 213 -9.01 -10.71 25.43
CA SER A 213 -9.55 -10.28 26.74
C SER A 213 -8.55 -9.55 27.64
N ALA A 214 -7.26 -9.65 27.34
CA ALA A 214 -6.17 -8.99 28.05
C ALA A 214 -5.46 -7.93 27.19
N MET A 215 -6.04 -7.52 26.06
CA MET A 215 -5.46 -6.53 25.18
C MET A 215 -5.42 -5.15 25.85
N PRO A 216 -4.25 -4.53 25.98
CA PRO A 216 -4.16 -3.17 26.50
C PRO A 216 -4.62 -2.13 25.48
N GLU A 217 -5.01 -0.96 25.97
CA GLU A 217 -5.39 0.18 25.14
C GLU A 217 -4.12 0.90 24.63
N ILE A 218 -3.41 0.26 23.68
CA ILE A 218 -2.18 0.79 23.07
C ILE A 218 -2.36 0.80 21.56
N VAL A 219 -2.32 1.98 20.93
CA VAL A 219 -2.41 2.09 19.47
C VAL A 219 -1.22 1.44 18.79
N GLY A 220 -1.42 0.94 17.57
CA GLY A 220 -0.36 0.28 16.79
C GLY A 220 -0.06 -1.17 17.22
N LEU A 221 -0.82 -1.74 18.15
CA LEU A 221 -0.77 -3.19 18.39
C LEU A 221 -1.25 -3.93 17.14
N ALA A 222 -0.62 -5.07 16.86
CA ALA A 222 -1.19 -6.01 15.91
C ALA A 222 -2.28 -6.84 16.58
N VAL A 223 -3.44 -6.94 15.95
CA VAL A 223 -4.48 -7.92 16.31
C VAL A 223 -4.47 -9.03 15.28
N TRP A 224 -4.53 -10.26 15.75
CA TRP A 224 -4.29 -11.44 14.91
C TRP A 224 -5.38 -12.51 15.09
N LYS A 225 -5.66 -13.18 13.99
CA LYS A 225 -6.32 -14.49 13.93
C LYS A 225 -5.65 -15.34 12.86
N GLU A 226 -5.88 -16.64 12.85
CA GLU A 226 -5.29 -17.55 11.86
C GLU A 226 -5.43 -17.02 10.44
N GLY A 227 -4.29 -16.79 9.77
CA GLY A 227 -4.20 -16.31 8.40
C GLY A 227 -4.49 -14.81 8.21
N HIS A 228 -4.73 -14.03 9.27
CA HIS A 228 -5.09 -12.62 9.15
C HIS A 228 -4.57 -11.76 10.30
N ILE A 229 -4.28 -10.49 9.99
CA ILE A 229 -3.73 -9.52 10.95
C ILE A 229 -4.25 -8.11 10.62
N GLY A 230 -4.40 -7.27 11.64
CA GLY A 230 -4.79 -5.87 11.52
C GLY A 230 -4.02 -4.99 12.49
N VAL A 231 -4.21 -3.68 12.41
CA VAL A 231 -3.58 -2.66 13.25
C VAL A 231 -4.64 -2.03 14.15
N TYR A 232 -4.49 -2.18 15.47
CA TYR A 232 -5.33 -1.51 16.44
C TYR A 232 -5.06 -0.01 16.48
N ILE A 233 -6.11 0.79 16.41
CA ILE A 233 -6.01 2.25 16.34
C ILE A 233 -6.62 2.97 17.55
N GLY A 234 -6.93 2.23 18.61
CA GLY A 234 -7.57 2.76 19.81
C GLY A 234 -9.10 2.72 19.78
N GLY A 235 -9.71 2.90 20.94
CA GLY A 235 -11.17 3.02 21.09
C GLY A 235 -11.96 1.79 20.63
N GLY A 236 -11.33 0.63 20.59
CA GLY A 236 -11.96 -0.62 20.14
C GLY A 236 -12.01 -0.80 18.63
N TYR A 237 -11.22 -0.04 17.85
CA TYR A 237 -11.20 -0.11 16.38
C TYR A 237 -9.90 -0.67 15.81
N VAL A 238 -10.02 -1.30 14.66
CA VAL A 238 -8.92 -1.89 13.89
C VAL A 238 -8.99 -1.41 12.45
N ILE A 239 -7.85 -1.09 11.88
CA ILE A 239 -7.68 -0.98 10.43
C ILE A 239 -7.09 -2.29 9.92
N GLU A 240 -7.72 -2.86 8.91
CA GLU A 240 -7.31 -4.13 8.29
C GLU A 240 -7.49 -4.10 6.79
N ALA A 241 -6.55 -4.66 6.05
CA ALA A 241 -6.76 -5.00 4.64
C ALA A 241 -7.50 -6.36 4.61
N ALA A 242 -8.82 -6.31 4.45
CA ALA A 242 -9.70 -7.41 4.80
C ALA A 242 -9.84 -8.49 3.72
N SER A 243 -10.06 -8.09 2.48
CA SER A 243 -10.19 -9.00 1.33
C SER A 243 -10.10 -8.22 0.02
N THR A 244 -9.97 -8.95 -1.09
CA THR A 244 -9.92 -8.35 -2.42
C THR A 244 -11.15 -7.48 -2.72
N THR A 245 -12.32 -7.88 -2.24
CA THR A 245 -13.58 -7.14 -2.50
C THR A 245 -13.82 -5.96 -1.55
N LYS A 246 -13.17 -5.95 -0.39
CA LYS A 246 -13.35 -4.91 0.63
C LYS A 246 -12.23 -3.87 0.67
N GLY A 247 -10.99 -4.26 0.30
CA GLY A 247 -9.82 -3.39 0.46
C GLY A 247 -9.46 -3.17 1.93
N VAL A 248 -8.94 -1.98 2.23
CA VAL A 248 -8.62 -1.54 3.59
C VAL A 248 -9.87 -0.92 4.22
N ILE A 249 -10.27 -1.46 5.37
CA ILE A 249 -11.50 -1.06 6.08
C ILE A 249 -11.21 -0.81 7.57
N LYS A 250 -12.10 -0.05 8.21
CA LYS A 250 -12.14 0.12 9.66
C LYS A 250 -13.23 -0.78 10.24
N THR A 251 -12.88 -1.59 11.23
CA THR A 251 -13.79 -2.52 11.91
C THR A 251 -13.70 -2.37 13.42
N GLN A 252 -14.72 -2.83 14.11
CA GLN A 252 -14.63 -3.00 15.57
C GLN A 252 -13.82 -4.25 15.91
N VAL A 253 -13.11 -4.23 17.01
CA VAL A 253 -12.44 -5.42 17.58
C VAL A 253 -13.47 -6.50 17.89
N GLU A 254 -14.59 -6.08 18.51
CA GLU A 254 -15.67 -6.97 18.87
C GLU A 254 -16.36 -7.58 17.65
N GLY A 255 -16.70 -8.86 17.73
CA GLY A 255 -17.40 -9.57 16.65
C GLY A 255 -16.51 -9.95 15.45
N ARG A 256 -15.26 -9.46 15.37
CA ARG A 256 -14.37 -9.74 14.22
C ARG A 256 -13.62 -11.08 14.32
N GLY A 257 -13.70 -11.74 15.48
CA GLY A 257 -13.11 -13.06 15.70
C GLY A 257 -11.59 -13.04 15.85
N TRP A 258 -11.01 -11.92 16.30
CA TRP A 258 -9.60 -11.85 16.67
C TRP A 258 -9.28 -12.84 17.79
N GLN A 259 -8.12 -13.49 17.72
CA GLN A 259 -7.70 -14.55 18.64
C GLN A 259 -6.62 -14.07 19.61
N GLY A 260 -5.81 -13.11 19.17
CA GLY A 260 -4.74 -12.56 19.99
C GLY A 260 -4.27 -11.20 19.51
N TRP A 261 -3.44 -10.59 20.33
CA TRP A 261 -2.74 -9.35 20.04
C TRP A 261 -1.25 -9.48 20.33
N CYS A 262 -0.43 -8.64 19.73
CA CYS A 262 1.00 -8.54 20.06
C CYS A 262 1.56 -7.16 19.77
N LYS A 263 2.65 -6.81 20.48
CA LYS A 263 3.58 -5.78 20.03
C LYS A 263 4.41 -6.33 18.87
N ILE A 264 4.59 -5.55 17.83
CA ILE A 264 5.42 -5.92 16.66
C ILE A 264 6.89 -5.71 17.05
N PRO A 265 7.76 -6.75 17.01
CA PRO A 265 9.12 -6.65 17.56
C PRO A 265 10.09 -5.84 16.69
N TYR A 266 9.63 -5.28 15.58
CA TYR A 266 10.43 -4.53 14.60
C TYR A 266 10.16 -3.03 14.61
N ILE A 267 9.36 -2.56 15.57
CA ILE A 267 9.04 -1.13 15.77
C ILE A 267 9.13 -0.82 17.28
N ASP A 268 9.37 0.45 17.59
CA ASP A 268 9.36 0.93 18.97
C ASP A 268 7.93 1.18 19.46
N TYR A 269 7.68 0.97 20.74
CA TYR A 269 6.41 1.32 21.37
C TYR A 269 6.63 2.54 22.25
N LEU A 270 6.14 3.68 21.78
CA LEU A 270 6.16 4.93 22.50
C LEU A 270 5.12 4.85 23.63
N GLU A 271 5.50 5.25 24.83
CA GLU A 271 4.57 5.39 25.96
C GLU A 271 3.72 6.66 25.74
N GLU A 272 2.43 6.59 26.00
CA GLU A 272 1.59 7.78 26.09
C GLU A 272 1.99 8.56 27.37
N GLU A 273 2.38 9.84 27.18
CA GLU A 273 2.62 10.75 28.30
C GLU A 273 1.32 11.21 28.96
#